data_23ee769c0878da6d57247e2fd6f844f0
#
_entry.id   23ee769c0878da6d57247e2fd6f844f0
#
_cell.length_a   1.000
_cell.length_b   1.000
_cell.length_c   1.000
_cell.angle_alpha   90.00
_cell.angle_beta   90.00
_cell.angle_gamma   90.00
#
_symmetry.space_group_name_H-M   'P 1'
#
loop_
_entity.id
_entity.type
_entity.pdbx_description
1 polymer ?
#
loop_
_entity_poly.entity_id
_entity_poly.type
_entity_poly.pdbx_seq_one_letter_code
_entity_poly.pdbx_strand_id
1 'polypeptide(L)'
;MIDLTKDFKILNQKVNDEPLVYLDNAATTQKPQQVLDVLTNYYEHDNANVHRGVHTLADRATADYEAAREKVRKFIHAASTKEVLFTRGTTTSLNWVSKFAEQTLTAGDEIIISVAEHHSNFVPWQQVAEKTGAILKIVYLKDGALDVDDLKEKLTTRTKFVSLTHASNVLGSITPIKEIAELVHHHGAYFVVDGAQSVPHMKINVQELDVDFFAFSGHKMCGPTGIGVLYGKETLLNQMNPIEFGGEMIDFVYESHSTWTELPWKFEAGTPNIAGAIALGAAIDYLEAIGMDNIHRYEQELVAYVMPKLKAIEGLEVYGPEAVEERSGVIAFNIRGLHPHDLATALDMEGVAVRAGHHCAQPLLNYLGQASTARASFYIYNTKADCDKLVDALLKTKEFFGL
;
A
#
# COMPACT_ATOMS: atom_id res chain seq x y z
N MET A 1 19.30 -2.17 -14.24
CA MET A 1 19.39 -2.53 -12.80
C MET A 1 20.22 -3.80 -12.68
N ILE A 2 20.87 -4.03 -11.54
CA ILE A 2 21.59 -5.29 -11.25
C ILE A 2 20.55 -6.40 -11.15
N ASP A 3 20.88 -7.62 -11.59
CA ASP A 3 20.01 -8.79 -11.43
C ASP A 3 19.85 -9.13 -9.94
N LEU A 4 18.67 -8.90 -9.39
CA LEU A 4 18.31 -9.11 -7.99
C LEU A 4 17.64 -10.47 -7.75
N THR A 5 17.39 -11.28 -8.80
CA THR A 5 16.66 -12.55 -8.68
C THR A 5 17.32 -13.52 -7.70
N LYS A 6 18.64 -13.44 -7.55
CA LYS A 6 19.43 -14.29 -6.63
C LYS A 6 19.07 -14.09 -5.15
N ASP A 7 18.58 -12.90 -4.79
CA ASP A 7 18.18 -12.60 -3.42
C ASP A 7 16.82 -13.23 -3.06
N PHE A 8 16.05 -13.63 -4.06
CA PHE A 8 14.68 -14.14 -3.91
C PHE A 8 14.57 -15.62 -4.28
N LYS A 9 14.88 -16.52 -3.35
CA LYS A 9 14.91 -17.97 -3.58
C LYS A 9 13.61 -18.53 -4.17
N ILE A 10 12.48 -17.97 -3.81
CA ILE A 10 11.16 -18.40 -4.30
C ILE A 10 11.01 -18.28 -5.82
N LEU A 11 11.75 -17.38 -6.46
CA LEU A 11 11.70 -17.17 -7.91
C LEU A 11 12.43 -18.29 -8.70
N ASN A 12 13.25 -19.10 -8.01
CA ASN A 12 14.02 -20.18 -8.63
C ASN A 12 13.26 -21.51 -8.74
N GLN A 13 11.92 -21.47 -8.66
CA GLN A 13 11.09 -22.67 -8.78
C GLN A 13 10.38 -22.75 -10.13
N LYS A 14 9.86 -23.92 -10.43
CA LYS A 14 8.96 -24.15 -11.56
C LYS A 14 7.52 -24.27 -11.06
N VAL A 15 6.60 -23.76 -11.86
CA VAL A 15 5.15 -23.92 -11.68
C VAL A 15 4.62 -24.51 -12.98
N ASN A 16 3.88 -25.63 -12.90
CA ASN A 16 3.40 -26.36 -14.07
C ASN A 16 4.52 -26.72 -15.07
N ASP A 17 5.68 -27.15 -14.57
CA ASP A 17 6.91 -27.46 -15.32
C ASP A 17 7.58 -26.26 -16.02
N GLU A 18 7.01 -25.07 -15.93
CA GLU A 18 7.55 -23.80 -16.47
C GLU A 18 8.28 -22.99 -15.40
N PRO A 19 9.34 -22.24 -15.75
CA PRO A 19 9.95 -21.29 -14.83
C PRO A 19 8.94 -20.26 -14.34
N LEU A 20 8.94 -19.98 -13.02
CA LEU A 20 8.02 -19.01 -12.43
C LEU A 20 8.33 -17.59 -12.90
N VAL A 21 7.33 -16.92 -13.45
CA VAL A 21 7.29 -15.46 -13.68
C VAL A 21 6.22 -14.89 -12.76
N TYR A 22 6.66 -14.25 -11.66
CA TYR A 22 5.76 -13.69 -10.64
C TYR A 22 5.40 -12.24 -10.94
N LEU A 23 4.16 -12.00 -11.35
CA LEU A 23 3.61 -10.69 -11.73
C LEU A 23 2.38 -10.30 -10.89
N ASP A 24 2.30 -10.76 -9.64
CA ASP A 24 1.24 -10.37 -8.69
C ASP A 24 1.79 -9.53 -7.50
N ASN A 25 2.76 -8.67 -7.79
CA ASN A 25 3.45 -7.85 -6.78
C ASN A 25 2.56 -6.82 -6.10
N ALA A 26 1.51 -6.33 -6.76
CA ALA A 26 0.55 -5.42 -6.17
C ALA A 26 -0.34 -6.10 -5.10
N ALA A 27 -0.43 -7.43 -5.09
CA ALA A 27 -1.05 -8.18 -4.01
C ALA A 27 -0.09 -8.36 -2.82
N THR A 28 1.11 -8.86 -3.08
CA THR A 28 2.22 -8.98 -2.14
C THR A 28 3.53 -9.17 -2.90
N THR A 29 4.61 -8.58 -2.41
CA THR A 29 5.94 -8.79 -3.00
C THR A 29 6.62 -10.02 -2.40
N GLN A 30 7.63 -10.55 -3.07
CA GLN A 30 8.51 -11.58 -2.52
C GLN A 30 9.50 -10.96 -1.51
N LYS A 31 10.10 -11.80 -0.68
CA LYS A 31 11.00 -11.37 0.40
C LYS A 31 12.43 -11.77 0.07
N PRO A 32 13.39 -10.83 0.09
CA PRO A 32 14.79 -11.15 -0.12
C PRO A 32 15.34 -11.93 1.07
N GLN A 33 16.40 -12.72 0.83
CA GLN A 33 17.01 -13.57 1.85
C GLN A 33 17.44 -12.75 3.08
N GLN A 34 17.91 -11.53 2.90
CA GLN A 34 18.33 -10.63 3.97
C GLN A 34 17.20 -10.35 4.98
N VAL A 35 15.96 -10.21 4.50
CA VAL A 35 14.80 -10.01 5.37
C VAL A 35 14.41 -11.30 6.09
N LEU A 36 14.48 -12.44 5.39
CA LEU A 36 14.19 -13.76 5.99
C LEU A 36 15.20 -14.10 7.08
N ASP A 37 16.48 -13.81 6.85
CA ASP A 37 17.56 -14.06 7.81
C ASP A 37 17.38 -13.24 9.09
N VAL A 38 16.98 -11.97 8.98
CA VAL A 38 16.71 -11.11 10.15
C VAL A 38 15.53 -11.65 10.95
N LEU A 39 14.48 -12.12 10.30
CA LEU A 39 13.31 -12.70 10.97
C LEU A 39 13.69 -13.99 11.73
N THR A 40 14.46 -14.85 11.11
CA THR A 40 14.95 -16.10 11.71
C THR A 40 15.88 -15.79 12.89
N ASN A 41 16.86 -14.91 12.68
CA ASN A 41 17.84 -14.53 13.70
C ASN A 41 17.17 -13.96 14.97
N TYR A 42 16.13 -13.13 14.81
CA TYR A 42 15.41 -12.58 15.96
C TYR A 42 14.84 -13.70 16.84
N TYR A 43 14.14 -14.67 16.26
CA TYR A 43 13.55 -15.75 17.04
C TYR A 43 14.59 -16.74 17.61
N GLU A 44 15.71 -16.95 16.93
CA GLU A 44 16.74 -17.86 17.38
C GLU A 44 17.63 -17.28 18.49
N HIS A 45 17.80 -15.93 18.56
CA HIS A 45 18.82 -15.33 19.41
C HIS A 45 18.33 -14.18 20.31
N ASP A 46 17.33 -13.40 19.90
CA ASP A 46 16.98 -12.14 20.57
C ASP A 46 15.50 -12.02 20.96
N ASN A 47 14.72 -13.11 20.85
CA ASN A 47 13.29 -13.07 21.16
C ASN A 47 13.01 -12.75 22.62
N ALA A 48 12.48 -11.57 22.86
CA ALA A 48 12.00 -11.09 24.17
C ALA A 48 10.93 -10.02 23.97
N ASN A 49 10.13 -9.76 25.03
CA ASN A 49 9.21 -8.63 25.00
C ASN A 49 9.98 -7.30 25.11
N VAL A 50 9.41 -6.24 24.55
CA VAL A 50 10.03 -4.91 24.44
C VAL A 50 9.61 -3.98 25.57
N HIS A 51 10.35 -2.89 25.79
CA HIS A 51 10.14 -1.72 26.66
C HIS A 51 10.19 -2.00 28.17
N ARG A 52 9.55 -3.04 28.69
CA ARG A 52 9.40 -3.24 30.15
C ARG A 52 10.29 -4.34 30.75
N GLY A 53 11.02 -5.06 29.92
CA GLY A 53 11.96 -6.07 30.39
C GLY A 53 13.23 -5.42 31.00
N VAL A 54 13.77 -6.04 32.06
CA VAL A 54 14.98 -5.56 32.74
C VAL A 54 16.16 -6.52 32.55
N HIS A 55 16.16 -7.27 31.45
CA HIS A 55 17.22 -8.23 31.12
C HIS A 55 17.76 -7.99 29.69
N THR A 56 18.97 -8.46 29.45
CA THR A 56 19.72 -8.18 28.21
C THR A 56 18.95 -8.48 26.91
N LEU A 57 18.18 -9.58 26.86
CA LEU A 57 17.41 -9.91 25.66
C LEU A 57 16.28 -8.87 25.41
N ALA A 58 15.60 -8.40 26.47
CA ALA A 58 14.58 -7.36 26.34
C ALA A 58 15.19 -6.04 25.90
N ASP A 59 16.38 -5.68 26.38
CA ASP A 59 17.10 -4.48 25.95
C ASP A 59 17.45 -4.55 24.47
N ARG A 60 17.94 -5.71 23.97
CA ARG A 60 18.24 -5.92 22.56
C ARG A 60 16.98 -5.84 21.68
N ALA A 61 15.93 -6.57 22.05
CA ALA A 61 14.67 -6.56 21.32
C ALA A 61 14.07 -5.15 21.26
N THR A 62 14.12 -4.39 22.34
CA THR A 62 13.67 -2.99 22.40
C THR A 62 14.50 -2.10 21.48
N ALA A 63 15.83 -2.24 21.55
CA ALA A 63 16.73 -1.45 20.70
C ALA A 63 16.48 -1.71 19.21
N ASP A 64 16.31 -2.96 18.80
CA ASP A 64 16.06 -3.35 17.41
C ASP A 64 14.67 -2.90 16.94
N TYR A 65 13.66 -3.02 17.78
CA TYR A 65 12.29 -2.57 17.51
C TYR A 65 12.23 -1.05 17.28
N GLU A 66 12.85 -0.27 18.17
CA GLU A 66 12.87 1.19 18.04
C GLU A 66 13.82 1.66 16.93
N ALA A 67 14.90 0.93 16.64
CA ALA A 67 15.74 1.18 15.47
C ALA A 67 14.96 0.98 14.16
N ALA A 68 14.06 -0.03 14.10
CA ALA A 68 13.18 -0.21 12.95
C ALA A 68 12.22 0.98 12.79
N ARG A 69 11.66 1.52 13.89
CA ARG A 69 10.84 2.74 13.85
C ARG A 69 11.62 3.93 13.30
N GLU A 70 12.86 4.12 13.73
CA GLU A 70 13.73 5.19 13.23
C GLU A 70 14.05 5.02 11.73
N LYS A 71 14.23 3.78 11.26
CA LYS A 71 14.38 3.50 9.82
C LYS A 71 13.13 3.90 9.04
N VAL A 72 11.94 3.55 9.54
CA VAL A 72 10.67 3.98 8.92
C VAL A 72 10.59 5.50 8.88
N ARG A 73 10.87 6.18 10.02
CA ARG A 73 10.86 7.64 10.09
C ARG A 73 11.73 8.28 8.99
N LYS A 74 12.96 7.80 8.84
CA LYS A 74 13.88 8.29 7.82
C LYS A 74 13.39 7.99 6.41
N PHE A 75 12.91 6.77 6.19
CA PHE A 75 12.48 6.29 4.88
C PHE A 75 11.32 7.10 4.30
N ILE A 76 10.35 7.51 5.14
CA ILE A 76 9.23 8.36 4.71
C ILE A 76 9.46 9.84 5.02
N HIS A 77 10.62 10.22 5.54
CA HIS A 77 10.97 11.60 5.93
C HIS A 77 10.00 12.22 6.96
N ALA A 78 9.52 11.43 7.92
CA ALA A 78 8.75 11.95 9.05
C ALA A 78 9.65 12.80 9.97
N ALA A 79 9.07 13.82 10.62
CA ALA A 79 9.81 14.73 11.48
C ALA A 79 10.29 14.05 12.77
N SER A 80 9.50 13.13 13.31
CA SER A 80 9.74 12.47 14.60
C SER A 80 9.30 11.00 14.56
N THR A 81 9.94 10.14 15.36
CA THR A 81 9.47 8.77 15.60
C THR A 81 8.10 8.72 16.30
N LYS A 82 7.69 9.79 16.96
CA LYS A 82 6.35 9.95 17.54
C LYS A 82 5.23 9.96 16.50
N GLU A 83 5.56 10.24 15.25
CA GLU A 83 4.64 10.25 14.10
C GLU A 83 4.52 8.90 13.40
N VAL A 84 5.29 7.89 13.83
CA VAL A 84 5.35 6.55 13.23
C VAL A 84 4.73 5.52 14.16
N LEU A 85 3.57 5.01 13.80
CA LEU A 85 2.83 4.00 14.55
C LEU A 85 2.91 2.67 13.81
N PHE A 86 3.33 1.60 14.49
CA PHE A 86 3.24 0.26 13.94
C PHE A 86 1.82 -0.28 14.03
N THR A 87 1.34 -0.86 12.94
CA THR A 87 0.03 -1.46 12.79
C THR A 87 0.15 -2.83 12.14
N ARG A 88 -0.97 -3.52 11.93
CA ARG A 88 -0.97 -4.81 11.20
C ARG A 88 -0.90 -4.63 9.68
N GLY A 89 -1.08 -3.41 9.16
CA GLY A 89 -1.07 -3.08 7.75
C GLY A 89 -1.93 -1.86 7.42
N THR A 90 -1.96 -1.48 6.17
CA THR A 90 -2.70 -0.30 5.66
C THR A 90 -4.17 -0.33 6.07
N THR A 91 -4.83 -1.48 6.01
CA THR A 91 -6.25 -1.60 6.41
C THR A 91 -6.47 -1.21 7.87
N THR A 92 -5.63 -1.70 8.79
CA THR A 92 -5.70 -1.31 10.21
C THR A 92 -5.43 0.18 10.38
N SER A 93 -4.42 0.71 9.70
CA SER A 93 -4.05 2.12 9.76
C SER A 93 -5.19 3.04 9.34
N LEU A 94 -5.83 2.75 8.21
CA LEU A 94 -6.96 3.53 7.69
C LEU A 94 -8.20 3.39 8.58
N ASN A 95 -8.44 2.22 9.18
CA ASN A 95 -9.51 2.06 10.18
C ASN A 95 -9.24 2.90 11.45
N TRP A 96 -7.99 3.04 11.89
CA TRP A 96 -7.66 3.90 13.02
C TRP A 96 -7.95 5.38 12.72
N VAL A 97 -7.59 5.86 11.53
CA VAL A 97 -7.94 7.23 11.09
C VAL A 97 -9.46 7.40 10.98
N SER A 98 -10.17 6.41 10.45
CA SER A 98 -11.63 6.45 10.37
C SER A 98 -12.29 6.51 11.76
N LYS A 99 -11.71 5.87 12.79
CA LYS A 99 -12.18 5.98 14.17
C LYS A 99 -11.97 7.37 14.76
N PHE A 100 -10.88 8.04 14.42
CA PHE A 100 -10.69 9.43 14.78
C PHE A 100 -11.74 10.32 14.09
N ALA A 101 -11.99 10.11 12.80
CA ALA A 101 -13.04 10.83 12.07
C ALA A 101 -14.43 10.61 12.69
N GLU A 102 -14.76 9.35 13.07
CA GLU A 102 -16.02 9.02 13.75
C GLU A 102 -16.24 9.80 15.06
N GLN A 103 -15.14 10.12 15.77
CA GLN A 103 -15.19 10.89 17.03
C GLN A 103 -15.33 12.42 16.81
N THR A 104 -14.99 12.92 15.64
CA THR A 104 -14.90 14.36 15.36
C THR A 104 -16.00 14.87 14.44
N LEU A 105 -16.59 14.00 13.59
CA LEU A 105 -17.59 14.38 12.60
C LEU A 105 -18.98 14.47 13.19
N THR A 106 -19.77 15.36 12.62
CA THR A 106 -21.20 15.56 12.92
C THR A 106 -22.03 15.45 11.65
N ALA A 107 -23.35 15.32 11.81
CA ALA A 107 -24.26 15.26 10.67
C ALA A 107 -24.13 16.49 9.75
N GLY A 108 -23.99 16.23 8.45
CA GLY A 108 -23.82 17.26 7.44
C GLY A 108 -22.38 17.66 7.16
N ASP A 109 -21.40 17.24 7.97
CA ASP A 109 -20.00 17.28 7.57
C ASP A 109 -19.75 16.40 6.34
N GLU A 110 -18.70 16.68 5.58
CA GLU A 110 -18.45 16.00 4.33
C GLU A 110 -17.12 15.25 4.37
N ILE A 111 -17.12 14.03 3.79
CA ILE A 111 -15.96 13.19 3.54
C ILE A 111 -15.81 13.01 2.03
N ILE A 112 -14.61 13.17 1.50
CA ILE A 112 -14.34 12.95 0.09
C ILE A 112 -13.36 11.80 -0.07
N ILE A 113 -13.72 10.83 -0.91
CA ILE A 113 -12.84 9.75 -1.40
C ILE A 113 -12.94 9.66 -2.91
N SER A 114 -12.09 8.85 -3.55
CA SER A 114 -12.23 8.61 -4.99
C SER A 114 -12.90 7.27 -5.31
N VAL A 115 -13.38 7.15 -6.54
CA VAL A 115 -13.89 5.88 -7.06
C VAL A 115 -12.77 4.83 -7.22
N ALA A 116 -11.51 5.28 -7.29
CA ALA A 116 -10.33 4.43 -7.46
C ALA A 116 -9.81 3.79 -6.15
N GLU A 117 -10.45 4.07 -5.01
CA GLU A 117 -9.97 3.59 -3.73
C GLU A 117 -10.05 2.07 -3.60
N HIS A 118 -9.01 1.48 -3.01
CA HIS A 118 -9.06 0.12 -2.49
C HIS A 118 -10.15 0.02 -1.40
N HIS A 119 -10.79 -1.14 -1.23
CA HIS A 119 -11.82 -1.34 -0.20
C HIS A 119 -11.39 -0.89 1.20
N SER A 120 -10.11 -1.00 1.54
CA SER A 120 -9.55 -0.53 2.82
C SER A 120 -9.63 0.98 3.02
N ASN A 121 -9.71 1.75 1.94
CA ASN A 121 -9.88 3.21 1.94
C ASN A 121 -11.26 3.65 1.42
N PHE A 122 -12.17 2.74 1.24
CA PHE A 122 -13.54 2.99 0.80
C PHE A 122 -14.55 2.63 1.90
N VAL A 123 -14.54 1.37 2.34
CA VAL A 123 -15.52 0.84 3.29
C VAL A 123 -15.49 1.52 4.67
N PRO A 124 -14.31 1.81 5.27
CA PRO A 124 -14.30 2.51 6.55
C PRO A 124 -14.97 3.89 6.48
N TRP A 125 -14.81 4.63 5.39
CA TRP A 125 -15.43 5.93 5.20
C TRP A 125 -16.95 5.87 4.99
N GLN A 126 -17.43 4.81 4.31
CA GLN A 126 -18.87 4.54 4.25
C GLN A 126 -19.45 4.32 5.66
N GLN A 127 -18.77 3.53 6.49
CA GLN A 127 -19.19 3.25 7.85
C GLN A 127 -19.17 4.49 8.75
N VAL A 128 -18.16 5.35 8.59
CA VAL A 128 -18.11 6.65 9.30
C VAL A 128 -19.28 7.53 8.88
N ALA A 129 -19.55 7.67 7.59
CA ALA A 129 -20.66 8.47 7.08
C ALA A 129 -22.02 7.97 7.60
N GLU A 130 -22.25 6.66 7.59
CA GLU A 130 -23.46 6.04 8.11
C GLU A 130 -23.68 6.32 9.60
N LYS A 131 -22.62 6.19 10.41
CA LYS A 131 -22.70 6.37 11.87
C LYS A 131 -22.83 7.81 12.31
N THR A 132 -22.17 8.75 11.60
CA THR A 132 -22.11 10.16 12.02
C THR A 132 -23.15 11.04 11.35
N GLY A 133 -23.79 10.55 10.26
CA GLY A 133 -24.64 11.37 9.39
C GLY A 133 -23.85 12.30 8.48
N ALA A 134 -22.52 12.12 8.37
CA ALA A 134 -21.69 12.83 7.40
C ALA A 134 -22.03 12.39 5.96
N ILE A 135 -21.73 13.27 5.02
CA ILE A 135 -22.02 13.05 3.60
C ILE A 135 -20.75 12.55 2.91
N LEU A 136 -20.81 11.33 2.38
CA LEU A 136 -19.72 10.77 1.58
C LEU A 136 -19.86 11.21 0.13
N LYS A 137 -18.81 11.89 -0.38
CA LYS A 137 -18.71 12.33 -1.78
C LYS A 137 -17.63 11.51 -2.49
N ILE A 138 -17.91 11.14 -3.73
CA ILE A 138 -17.00 10.35 -4.55
C ILE A 138 -16.46 11.21 -5.70
N VAL A 139 -15.13 11.31 -5.80
CA VAL A 139 -14.43 11.93 -6.95
C VAL A 139 -14.22 10.86 -8.01
N TYR A 140 -14.48 11.24 -9.26
CA TYR A 140 -14.34 10.34 -10.40
C TYR A 140 -13.01 10.52 -11.12
N LEU A 141 -12.84 9.80 -12.21
CA LEU A 141 -11.61 9.80 -12.99
C LEU A 141 -11.80 10.52 -14.32
N LYS A 142 -10.69 11.04 -14.82
CA LYS A 142 -10.55 11.56 -16.17
C LYS A 142 -9.29 10.94 -16.79
N ASP A 143 -9.41 10.35 -17.96
CA ASP A 143 -8.32 9.71 -18.70
C ASP A 143 -7.54 8.65 -17.85
N GLY A 144 -8.25 7.93 -16.98
CA GLY A 144 -7.69 6.88 -16.11
C GLY A 144 -6.97 7.35 -14.87
N ALA A 145 -6.96 8.65 -14.59
CA ALA A 145 -6.39 9.28 -13.39
C ALA A 145 -7.45 10.06 -12.60
N LEU A 146 -7.13 10.45 -11.36
CA LEU A 146 -8.03 11.26 -10.54
C LEU A 146 -8.35 12.60 -11.24
N ASP A 147 -9.64 12.93 -11.36
CA ASP A 147 -10.07 14.23 -11.85
C ASP A 147 -9.94 15.29 -10.74
N VAL A 148 -8.88 16.09 -10.80
CA VAL A 148 -8.62 17.15 -9.81
C VAL A 148 -9.65 18.27 -9.90
N ASP A 149 -10.24 18.53 -11.07
CA ASP A 149 -11.28 19.54 -11.21
C ASP A 149 -12.60 19.06 -10.57
N ASP A 150 -12.96 17.79 -10.72
CA ASP A 150 -14.08 17.18 -10.00
C ASP A 150 -13.88 17.24 -8.47
N LEU A 151 -12.63 17.04 -8.00
CA LEU A 151 -12.30 17.24 -6.57
C LEU A 151 -12.52 18.69 -6.12
N LYS A 152 -12.04 19.66 -6.89
CA LYS A 152 -12.22 21.10 -6.59
C LYS A 152 -13.69 21.47 -6.47
N GLU A 153 -14.54 20.98 -7.37
CA GLU A 153 -15.98 21.23 -7.36
C GLU A 153 -16.68 20.62 -6.12
N LYS A 154 -16.16 19.52 -5.59
CA LYS A 154 -16.73 18.81 -4.43
C LYS A 154 -16.26 19.35 -3.08
N LEU A 155 -15.11 20.02 -3.03
CA LEU A 155 -14.59 20.63 -1.82
C LEU A 155 -15.45 21.82 -1.37
N THR A 156 -15.84 21.83 -0.10
CA THR A 156 -16.62 22.92 0.54
C THR A 156 -16.09 23.21 1.94
N THR A 157 -16.61 24.24 2.59
CA THR A 157 -16.28 24.55 3.99
C THR A 157 -16.76 23.49 4.99
N ARG A 158 -17.63 22.57 4.56
CA ARG A 158 -18.10 21.42 5.35
C ARG A 158 -17.22 20.17 5.17
N THR A 159 -16.34 20.16 4.20
CA THR A 159 -15.39 19.05 4.01
C THR A 159 -14.44 18.99 5.19
N LYS A 160 -14.38 17.85 5.87
CA LYS A 160 -13.52 17.61 7.05
C LYS A 160 -12.44 16.60 6.79
N PHE A 161 -12.68 15.60 5.94
CA PHE A 161 -11.71 14.60 5.56
C PHE A 161 -11.72 14.40 4.04
N VAL A 162 -10.53 14.31 3.48
CA VAL A 162 -10.28 13.81 2.12
C VAL A 162 -9.34 12.63 2.26
N SER A 163 -9.70 11.47 1.70
CA SER A 163 -8.88 10.26 1.77
C SER A 163 -8.69 9.68 0.38
N LEU A 164 -7.45 9.64 -0.11
CA LEU A 164 -7.13 9.26 -1.49
C LEU A 164 -5.96 8.28 -1.54
N THR A 165 -6.02 7.35 -2.50
CA THR A 165 -4.87 6.52 -2.83
C THR A 165 -3.80 7.32 -3.55
N HIS A 166 -2.53 7.14 -3.18
CA HIS A 166 -1.39 7.77 -3.86
C HIS A 166 -1.10 7.11 -5.21
N ALA A 167 -1.24 5.78 -5.27
CA ALA A 167 -1.14 5.03 -6.52
C ALA A 167 -2.21 3.93 -6.56
N SER A 168 -2.93 3.83 -7.68
CA SER A 168 -3.99 2.83 -7.82
C SER A 168 -3.43 1.42 -7.94
N ASN A 169 -3.98 0.50 -7.15
CA ASN A 169 -3.65 -0.93 -7.22
C ASN A 169 -4.28 -1.64 -8.44
N VAL A 170 -5.08 -0.96 -9.23
CA VAL A 170 -5.71 -1.48 -10.45
C VAL A 170 -5.17 -0.78 -11.69
N LEU A 171 -5.28 0.54 -11.74
CA LEU A 171 -4.94 1.34 -12.92
C LEU A 171 -3.46 1.72 -12.97
N GLY A 172 -2.76 1.61 -11.85
CA GLY A 172 -1.39 2.08 -11.71
C GLY A 172 -1.27 3.61 -11.67
N SER A 173 -2.34 4.36 -11.90
CA SER A 173 -2.33 5.83 -11.92
C SER A 173 -1.78 6.42 -10.64
N ILE A 174 -0.96 7.46 -10.75
CA ILE A 174 -0.33 8.17 -9.64
C ILE A 174 -1.09 9.47 -9.39
N THR A 175 -1.55 9.67 -8.16
CA THR A 175 -2.31 10.85 -7.74
C THR A 175 -1.35 11.98 -7.35
N PRO A 176 -1.57 13.25 -7.78
CA PRO A 176 -0.71 14.39 -7.47
C PRO A 176 -0.96 14.89 -6.03
N ILE A 177 -0.48 14.13 -5.03
CA ILE A 177 -0.80 14.31 -3.60
C ILE A 177 -0.42 15.70 -3.10
N LYS A 178 0.75 16.23 -3.47
CA LYS A 178 1.21 17.55 -3.00
C LYS A 178 0.28 18.68 -3.43
N GLU A 179 -0.13 18.68 -4.69
CA GLU A 179 -1.09 19.68 -5.22
C GLU A 179 -2.44 19.57 -4.52
N ILE A 180 -2.90 18.35 -4.30
CA ILE A 180 -4.18 18.09 -3.63
C ILE A 180 -4.12 18.49 -2.15
N ALA A 181 -3.00 18.28 -1.46
CA ALA A 181 -2.83 18.70 -0.07
C ALA A 181 -3.08 20.21 0.12
N GLU A 182 -2.55 21.03 -0.79
CA GLU A 182 -2.78 22.49 -0.77
C GLU A 182 -4.27 22.83 -0.90
N LEU A 183 -4.99 22.14 -1.80
CA LEU A 183 -6.42 22.34 -2.00
C LEU A 183 -7.23 21.90 -0.78
N VAL A 184 -6.91 20.74 -0.21
CA VAL A 184 -7.60 20.18 0.96
C VAL A 184 -7.42 21.07 2.18
N HIS A 185 -6.19 21.51 2.47
CA HIS A 185 -5.88 22.35 3.60
C HIS A 185 -6.47 23.76 3.47
N HIS A 186 -6.56 24.28 2.25
CA HIS A 186 -7.24 25.56 1.99
C HIS A 186 -8.71 25.55 2.46
N HIS A 187 -9.36 24.38 2.42
CA HIS A 187 -10.73 24.20 2.89
C HIS A 187 -10.83 23.80 4.38
N GLY A 188 -9.69 23.68 5.08
CA GLY A 188 -9.63 23.32 6.49
C GLY A 188 -9.92 21.84 6.77
N ALA A 189 -9.77 20.97 5.76
CA ALA A 189 -9.96 19.53 5.88
C ALA A 189 -8.64 18.80 6.17
N TYR A 190 -8.73 17.62 6.78
CA TYR A 190 -7.61 16.70 6.95
C TYR A 190 -7.40 15.87 5.70
N PHE A 191 -6.13 15.62 5.35
CA PHE A 191 -5.77 14.83 4.20
C PHE A 191 -5.13 13.48 4.61
N VAL A 192 -5.81 12.40 4.25
CA VAL A 192 -5.44 11.00 4.49
C VAL A 192 -4.99 10.37 3.18
N VAL A 193 -3.85 9.71 3.18
CA VAL A 193 -3.30 9.10 1.97
C VAL A 193 -3.04 7.62 2.18
N ASP A 194 -3.63 6.79 1.32
CA ASP A 194 -3.29 5.39 1.18
C ASP A 194 -2.05 5.24 0.32
N GLY A 195 -0.91 4.95 0.96
CA GLY A 195 0.40 4.77 0.35
C GLY A 195 0.77 3.31 0.05
N ALA A 196 -0.18 2.37 0.14
CA ALA A 196 0.10 0.94 0.00
C ALA A 196 0.79 0.57 -1.32
N GLN A 197 0.47 1.28 -2.41
CA GLN A 197 1.05 1.07 -3.75
C GLN A 197 2.05 2.16 -4.16
N SER A 198 2.36 3.12 -3.32
CA SER A 198 3.38 4.13 -3.61
C SER A 198 4.68 3.89 -2.86
N VAL A 199 4.59 3.56 -1.56
CA VAL A 199 5.78 3.32 -0.71
C VAL A 199 6.73 2.26 -1.27
N PRO A 200 6.26 1.13 -1.84
CA PRO A 200 7.16 0.14 -2.44
C PRO A 200 7.91 0.63 -3.68
N HIS A 201 7.36 1.62 -4.38
CA HIS A 201 7.69 1.91 -5.78
C HIS A 201 8.34 3.27 -6.02
N MET A 202 8.22 4.21 -5.07
CA MET A 202 8.75 5.56 -5.23
C MET A 202 9.18 6.17 -3.91
N LYS A 203 10.05 7.16 -3.99
CA LYS A 203 10.48 7.93 -2.81
C LYS A 203 9.31 8.69 -2.22
N ILE A 204 9.13 8.58 -0.91
CA ILE A 204 8.10 9.27 -0.15
C ILE A 204 8.73 10.29 0.79
N ASN A 205 8.18 11.50 0.79
CA ASN A 205 8.50 12.51 1.78
C ASN A 205 7.18 13.10 2.31
N VAL A 206 6.73 12.60 3.45
CA VAL A 206 5.42 12.98 4.03
C VAL A 206 5.36 14.47 4.42
N GLN A 207 6.51 15.10 4.72
CA GLN A 207 6.56 16.52 5.03
C GLN A 207 6.41 17.37 3.75
N GLU A 208 7.07 17.01 2.64
CA GLU A 208 6.91 17.68 1.35
C GLU A 208 5.53 17.47 0.72
N LEU A 209 4.94 16.29 0.93
CA LEU A 209 3.58 15.98 0.49
C LEU A 209 2.53 16.69 1.34
N ASP A 210 2.91 17.15 2.53
CA ASP A 210 2.05 17.82 3.52
C ASP A 210 0.78 17.03 3.85
N VAL A 211 0.89 15.72 3.96
CA VAL A 211 -0.21 14.85 4.35
C VAL A 211 -0.40 14.84 5.86
N ASP A 212 -1.64 14.72 6.32
CA ASP A 212 -1.95 14.64 7.76
C ASP A 212 -1.82 13.22 8.28
N PHE A 213 -2.23 12.24 7.47
CA PHE A 213 -2.08 10.81 7.72
C PHE A 213 -1.62 10.08 6.46
N PHE A 214 -0.76 9.09 6.63
CA PHE A 214 -0.24 8.27 5.54
C PHE A 214 -0.08 6.82 5.98
N ALA A 215 -0.61 5.87 5.21
CA ALA A 215 -0.67 4.47 5.59
C ALA A 215 -0.01 3.56 4.55
N PHE A 216 0.73 2.53 5.00
CA PHE A 216 1.29 1.51 4.11
C PHE A 216 1.52 0.17 4.82
N SER A 217 1.83 -0.87 4.04
CA SER A 217 2.00 -2.25 4.50
C SER A 217 3.37 -2.80 4.15
N GLY A 218 4.00 -3.50 5.10
CA GLY A 218 5.32 -4.10 4.91
C GLY A 218 5.35 -5.18 3.83
N HIS A 219 4.29 -5.99 3.71
CA HIS A 219 4.26 -7.13 2.77
C HIS A 219 4.28 -6.74 1.29
N LYS A 220 4.06 -5.48 0.96
CA LYS A 220 4.13 -4.95 -0.41
C LYS A 220 5.48 -4.32 -0.76
N MET A 221 6.38 -4.21 0.23
CA MET A 221 7.70 -3.60 0.11
C MET A 221 8.82 -4.51 0.62
N CYS A 222 8.81 -5.77 0.21
CA CYS A 222 9.77 -6.81 0.62
C CYS A 222 9.76 -7.18 2.10
N GLY A 223 8.89 -6.58 2.91
CA GLY A 223 8.73 -6.89 4.33
C GLY A 223 7.75 -8.04 4.60
N PRO A 224 7.64 -8.50 5.85
CA PRO A 224 6.70 -9.57 6.20
C PRO A 224 5.24 -9.11 6.18
N THR A 225 4.32 -10.08 6.17
CA THR A 225 2.90 -9.85 6.44
C THR A 225 2.67 -9.48 7.91
N GLY A 226 1.52 -8.86 8.22
CA GLY A 226 1.14 -8.58 9.60
C GLY A 226 1.86 -7.39 10.24
N ILE A 227 2.59 -6.61 9.47
CA ILE A 227 3.22 -5.35 9.87
C ILE A 227 2.92 -4.26 8.84
N GLY A 228 2.60 -3.08 9.33
CA GLY A 228 2.42 -1.86 8.55
C GLY A 228 2.66 -0.64 9.39
N VAL A 229 2.42 0.51 8.80
CA VAL A 229 2.68 1.81 9.42
C VAL A 229 1.50 2.74 9.18
N LEU A 230 1.14 3.48 10.23
CA LEU A 230 0.41 4.72 10.17
C LEU A 230 1.35 5.87 10.52
N TYR A 231 1.58 6.76 9.58
CA TYR A 231 2.11 8.09 9.84
C TYR A 231 0.96 9.03 10.18
N GLY A 232 1.15 9.86 11.18
CA GLY A 232 0.25 10.98 11.48
C GLY A 232 1.05 12.16 12.03
N LYS A 233 0.66 13.40 11.69
CA LYS A 233 1.27 14.59 12.29
C LYS A 233 1.15 14.53 13.81
N GLU A 234 2.22 14.76 14.54
CA GLU A 234 2.27 14.64 16.01
C GLU A 234 1.15 15.44 16.69
N THR A 235 0.85 16.62 16.18
CA THR A 235 -0.23 17.47 16.70
C THR A 235 -1.62 16.83 16.61
N LEU A 236 -1.87 16.06 15.54
CA LEU A 236 -3.13 15.34 15.35
C LEU A 236 -3.17 14.06 16.19
N LEU A 237 -2.09 13.30 16.23
CA LEU A 237 -1.99 12.08 17.03
C LEU A 237 -2.17 12.38 18.54
N ASN A 238 -1.69 13.52 19.01
CA ASN A 238 -1.91 13.98 20.39
C ASN A 238 -3.40 14.23 20.71
N GLN A 239 -4.18 14.69 19.72
CA GLN A 239 -5.61 14.95 19.87
C GLN A 239 -6.46 13.66 19.79
N MET A 240 -5.96 12.63 19.11
CA MET A 240 -6.67 11.36 18.98
C MET A 240 -6.70 10.60 20.30
N ASN A 241 -7.84 10.01 20.63
CA ASN A 241 -7.90 8.99 21.66
C ASN A 241 -7.26 7.67 21.17
N PRO A 242 -6.70 6.86 22.08
CA PRO A 242 -6.31 5.50 21.73
C PRO A 242 -7.45 4.73 21.07
N ILE A 243 -7.12 3.83 20.17
CA ILE A 243 -8.11 3.03 19.43
C ILE A 243 -8.21 1.62 20.03
N GLU A 244 -7.09 1.06 20.41
CA GLU A 244 -6.99 -0.23 21.11
C GLU A 244 -6.48 0.00 22.52
N PHE A 245 -6.97 -0.80 23.48
CA PHE A 245 -6.70 -0.63 24.90
C PHE A 245 -6.13 -1.91 25.49
N GLY A 246 -5.13 -1.77 26.37
CA GLY A 246 -4.49 -2.89 27.02
C GLY A 246 -3.21 -2.49 27.77
N GLY A 247 -2.29 -3.41 27.91
CA GLY A 247 -0.95 -3.13 28.41
C GLY A 247 -0.12 -2.29 27.45
N GLU A 248 1.01 -1.80 27.86
CA GLU A 248 2.00 -0.98 27.13
C GLU A 248 1.54 0.47 26.85
N MET A 249 0.30 0.68 26.42
CA MET A 249 -0.23 1.98 25.99
C MET A 249 -0.73 2.86 27.13
N ILE A 250 -0.73 2.37 28.35
CA ILE A 250 -1.19 3.06 29.57
C ILE A 250 -0.04 3.73 30.31
N ASP A 251 -0.35 4.80 31.06
CA ASP A 251 0.51 5.41 32.06
C ASP A 251 0.09 4.92 33.44
N PHE A 252 -1.11 5.28 33.92
CA PHE A 252 -1.70 4.78 35.17
C PHE A 252 -3.05 4.13 34.91
N VAL A 253 -3.33 3.06 35.66
CA VAL A 253 -4.62 2.37 35.68
C VAL A 253 -5.20 2.41 37.05
N TYR A 254 -6.37 3.02 37.20
CA TYR A 254 -7.17 3.07 38.42
C TYR A 254 -8.44 2.22 38.24
N GLU A 255 -9.12 1.93 39.34
CA GLU A 255 -10.37 1.14 39.24
C GLU A 255 -11.46 1.80 38.37
N SER A 256 -11.50 3.14 38.32
CA SER A 256 -12.54 3.89 37.62
C SER A 256 -12.11 4.50 36.31
N HIS A 257 -10.82 4.65 36.05
CA HIS A 257 -10.27 5.30 34.84
C HIS A 257 -8.81 4.95 34.59
N SER A 258 -8.30 5.28 33.42
CA SER A 258 -6.89 5.12 33.05
C SER A 258 -6.36 6.36 32.36
N THR A 259 -5.04 6.53 32.40
CA THR A 259 -4.33 7.53 31.63
C THR A 259 -3.41 6.85 30.61
N TRP A 260 -3.05 7.57 29.57
CA TRP A 260 -2.34 7.03 28.42
C TRP A 260 -0.88 7.48 28.43
N THR A 261 0.01 6.61 27.97
CA THR A 261 1.42 6.95 27.78
C THR A 261 1.60 7.90 26.60
N GLU A 262 2.81 8.34 26.37
CA GLU A 262 3.14 9.26 25.26
C GLU A 262 3.17 8.56 23.90
N LEU A 263 3.20 9.35 22.81
CA LEU A 263 3.43 8.87 21.45
C LEU A 263 4.84 8.29 21.31
N PRO A 264 5.03 7.24 20.50
CA PRO A 264 4.02 6.55 19.68
C PRO A 264 3.27 5.46 20.44
N TRP A 265 3.72 5.05 21.61
CA TRP A 265 3.25 3.88 22.38
C TRP A 265 1.80 3.99 22.85
N LYS A 266 1.26 5.20 22.95
CA LYS A 266 -0.17 5.47 23.18
C LYS A 266 -1.10 4.66 22.23
N PHE A 267 -0.63 4.31 21.04
CA PHE A 267 -1.42 3.56 20.04
C PHE A 267 -0.98 2.11 19.87
N GLU A 268 0.02 1.65 20.63
CA GLU A 268 0.56 0.29 20.49
C GLU A 268 0.18 -0.55 21.74
N ALA A 269 -1.06 -1.05 21.77
CA ALA A 269 -1.58 -1.84 22.87
C ALA A 269 -1.11 -3.31 22.81
N GLY A 270 -0.65 -3.83 23.96
CA GLY A 270 -0.17 -5.22 24.08
C GLY A 270 1.20 -5.44 23.46
N THR A 271 1.67 -6.69 23.51
CA THR A 271 2.94 -7.07 22.87
C THR A 271 2.83 -6.90 21.36
N PRO A 272 3.66 -6.04 20.74
CA PRO A 272 3.56 -5.76 19.30
C PRO A 272 4.14 -6.89 18.46
N ASN A 273 4.01 -6.78 17.13
CA ASN A 273 4.70 -7.65 16.17
C ASN A 273 6.19 -7.26 16.08
N ILE A 274 6.97 -7.64 17.08
CA ILE A 274 8.39 -7.26 17.24
C ILE A 274 9.20 -7.74 16.04
N ALA A 275 9.14 -9.04 15.74
CA ALA A 275 9.86 -9.65 14.62
C ALA A 275 9.49 -9.01 13.28
N GLY A 276 8.19 -8.73 13.08
CA GLY A 276 7.70 -8.07 11.87
C GLY A 276 8.23 -6.65 11.70
N ALA A 277 8.30 -5.86 12.78
CA ALA A 277 8.84 -4.51 12.77
C ALA A 277 10.35 -4.50 12.45
N ILE A 278 11.12 -5.37 13.10
CA ILE A 278 12.56 -5.52 12.87
C ILE A 278 12.82 -5.93 11.41
N ALA A 279 12.06 -6.91 10.91
CA ALA A 279 12.18 -7.36 9.52
C ALA A 279 11.71 -6.29 8.49
N LEU A 280 10.74 -5.45 8.84
CA LEU A 280 10.39 -4.27 8.03
C LEU A 280 11.57 -3.30 7.94
N GLY A 281 12.29 -3.08 9.04
CA GLY A 281 13.53 -2.30 9.04
C GLY A 281 14.58 -2.87 8.08
N ALA A 282 14.76 -4.19 8.05
CA ALA A 282 15.65 -4.85 7.09
C ALA A 282 15.19 -4.71 5.64
N ALA A 283 13.88 -4.74 5.39
CA ALA A 283 13.32 -4.49 4.06
C ALA A 283 13.60 -3.05 3.60
N ILE A 284 13.51 -2.07 4.49
CA ILE A 284 13.86 -0.67 4.21
C ILE A 284 15.35 -0.57 3.85
N ASP A 285 16.24 -1.16 4.63
CA ASP A 285 17.69 -1.16 4.33
C ASP A 285 17.96 -1.75 2.93
N TYR A 286 17.26 -2.84 2.58
CA TYR A 286 17.39 -3.48 1.27
C TYR A 286 16.95 -2.56 0.13
N LEU A 287 15.79 -1.91 0.26
CA LEU A 287 15.26 -0.98 -0.75
C LEU A 287 16.11 0.30 -0.88
N GLU A 288 16.58 0.85 0.24
CA GLU A 288 17.46 2.02 0.25
C GLU A 288 18.81 1.72 -0.40
N ALA A 289 19.37 0.51 -0.22
CA ALA A 289 20.60 0.09 -0.89
C ALA A 289 20.47 0.04 -2.42
N ILE A 290 19.27 -0.27 -2.94
CA ILE A 290 18.97 -0.18 -4.38
C ILE A 290 18.75 1.28 -4.79
N GLY A 291 18.09 2.05 -3.93
CA GLY A 291 17.66 3.43 -4.15
C GLY A 291 16.26 3.53 -4.74
N MET A 292 15.35 4.24 -4.05
CA MET A 292 13.95 4.34 -4.46
C MET A 292 13.75 5.00 -5.83
N ASP A 293 14.59 5.98 -6.19
CA ASP A 293 14.55 6.59 -7.53
C ASP A 293 14.98 5.61 -8.63
N ASN A 294 15.92 4.70 -8.32
CA ASN A 294 16.32 3.63 -9.23
C ASN A 294 15.20 2.60 -9.41
N ILE A 295 14.50 2.25 -8.33
CA ILE A 295 13.35 1.33 -8.36
C ILE A 295 12.26 1.93 -9.25
N HIS A 296 11.86 3.16 -9.00
CA HIS A 296 10.81 3.83 -9.78
C HIS A 296 11.14 3.89 -11.27
N ARG A 297 12.35 4.33 -11.61
CA ARG A 297 12.82 4.40 -12.99
C ARG A 297 12.83 3.02 -13.67
N TYR A 298 13.28 1.99 -12.95
CA TYR A 298 13.33 0.63 -13.50
C TYR A 298 11.96 0.07 -13.81
N GLU A 299 10.98 0.28 -12.92
CA GLU A 299 9.60 -0.12 -13.17
C GLU A 299 8.99 0.62 -14.36
N GLN A 300 9.27 1.92 -14.50
CA GLN A 300 8.86 2.68 -15.69
C GLN A 300 9.51 2.13 -16.98
N GLU A 301 10.78 1.71 -16.93
CA GLU A 301 11.44 1.04 -18.06
C GLU A 301 10.75 -0.28 -18.43
N LEU A 302 10.31 -1.09 -17.46
CA LEU A 302 9.58 -2.33 -17.72
C LEU A 302 8.19 -2.04 -18.34
N VAL A 303 7.47 -1.07 -17.79
CA VAL A 303 6.16 -0.65 -18.32
C VAL A 303 6.30 -0.10 -19.75
N ALA A 304 7.27 0.78 -19.99
CA ALA A 304 7.55 1.30 -21.34
C ALA A 304 7.92 0.21 -22.34
N TYR A 305 8.57 -0.86 -21.87
CA TYR A 305 8.94 -2.01 -22.71
C TYR A 305 7.76 -2.91 -23.03
N VAL A 306 6.90 -3.21 -22.05
CA VAL A 306 5.81 -4.19 -22.21
C VAL A 306 4.55 -3.56 -22.82
N MET A 307 4.25 -2.30 -22.51
CA MET A 307 2.99 -1.65 -22.91
C MET A 307 2.73 -1.66 -24.43
N PRO A 308 3.69 -1.30 -25.29
CA PRO A 308 3.46 -1.38 -26.74
C PRO A 308 3.17 -2.79 -27.23
N LYS A 309 3.80 -3.81 -26.61
CA LYS A 309 3.60 -5.23 -26.94
C LYS A 309 2.21 -5.71 -26.55
N LEU A 310 1.73 -5.31 -25.36
CA LEU A 310 0.37 -5.61 -24.92
C LEU A 310 -0.67 -4.95 -25.83
N LYS A 311 -0.50 -3.68 -26.17
CA LYS A 311 -1.39 -2.93 -27.07
C LYS A 311 -1.41 -3.49 -28.50
N ALA A 312 -0.36 -4.18 -28.92
CA ALA A 312 -0.30 -4.85 -30.23
C ALA A 312 -1.09 -6.17 -30.28
N ILE A 313 -1.50 -6.73 -29.15
CA ILE A 313 -2.33 -7.94 -29.11
C ILE A 313 -3.77 -7.56 -29.45
N GLU A 314 -4.26 -8.06 -30.57
CA GLU A 314 -5.64 -7.80 -31.02
C GLU A 314 -6.67 -8.24 -29.97
N GLY A 315 -7.62 -7.36 -29.64
CA GLY A 315 -8.67 -7.61 -28.65
C GLY A 315 -8.24 -7.47 -27.19
N LEU A 316 -6.96 -7.16 -26.91
CA LEU A 316 -6.50 -6.85 -25.56
C LEU A 316 -6.76 -5.37 -25.28
N GLU A 317 -7.42 -5.10 -24.15
CA GLU A 317 -7.72 -3.75 -23.65
C GLU A 317 -6.92 -3.52 -22.37
N VAL A 318 -6.20 -2.40 -22.29
CA VAL A 318 -5.45 -1.95 -21.11
C VAL A 318 -6.20 -0.80 -20.43
N TYR A 319 -6.26 -0.82 -19.11
CA TYR A 319 -6.91 0.21 -18.31
C TYR A 319 -5.87 1.11 -17.60
N GLY A 320 -6.25 2.37 -17.36
CA GLY A 320 -5.43 3.38 -16.70
C GLY A 320 -4.76 4.35 -17.68
N PRO A 321 -3.94 5.29 -17.18
CA PRO A 321 -3.30 6.32 -17.98
C PRO A 321 -2.47 5.73 -19.11
N GLU A 322 -2.42 6.44 -20.25
CA GLU A 322 -1.61 6.01 -21.39
C GLU A 322 -0.13 6.33 -21.23
N ALA A 323 0.16 7.47 -20.58
CA ALA A 323 1.52 7.93 -20.34
C ALA A 323 2.20 7.07 -19.26
N VAL A 324 3.41 6.60 -19.56
CA VAL A 324 4.19 5.74 -18.64
C VAL A 324 4.56 6.51 -17.38
N GLU A 325 4.81 7.80 -17.49
CA GLU A 325 5.19 8.70 -16.38
C GLU A 325 4.08 8.86 -15.34
N GLU A 326 2.83 8.62 -15.74
CA GLU A 326 1.65 8.74 -14.88
C GLU A 326 1.25 7.42 -14.23
N ARG A 327 2.06 6.36 -14.41
CA ARG A 327 1.77 5.01 -13.90
C ARG A 327 2.90 4.41 -13.09
N SER A 328 2.50 3.55 -12.14
CA SER A 328 3.38 2.58 -11.49
C SER A 328 3.49 1.29 -12.32
N GLY A 329 4.21 0.30 -11.81
CA GLY A 329 4.38 -1.04 -12.41
C GLY A 329 3.10 -1.91 -12.47
N VAL A 330 1.91 -1.34 -12.34
CA VAL A 330 0.61 -2.07 -12.33
C VAL A 330 -0.11 -1.89 -13.66
N ILE A 331 -0.53 -3.00 -14.27
CA ILE A 331 -1.26 -3.02 -15.55
C ILE A 331 -2.48 -3.93 -15.43
N ALA A 332 -3.68 -3.34 -15.40
CA ALA A 332 -4.93 -4.08 -15.54
C ALA A 332 -5.32 -4.18 -17.01
N PHE A 333 -5.80 -5.35 -17.42
CA PHE A 333 -6.17 -5.61 -18.81
C PHE A 333 -7.22 -6.71 -18.95
N ASN A 334 -7.91 -6.75 -20.08
CA ASN A 334 -8.80 -7.83 -20.48
C ASN A 334 -8.53 -8.22 -21.95
N ILE A 335 -8.93 -9.44 -22.31
CA ILE A 335 -9.00 -9.88 -23.71
C ILE A 335 -10.47 -10.04 -24.04
N ARG A 336 -10.92 -9.41 -25.14
CA ARG A 336 -12.31 -9.49 -25.58
C ARG A 336 -12.70 -10.94 -25.86
N GLY A 337 -13.83 -11.36 -25.27
CA GLY A 337 -14.34 -12.73 -25.41
C GLY A 337 -13.76 -13.75 -24.45
N LEU A 338 -12.83 -13.36 -23.55
CA LEU A 338 -12.21 -14.26 -22.57
C LEU A 338 -12.44 -13.73 -21.14
N HIS A 339 -12.96 -14.59 -20.29
CA HIS A 339 -13.15 -14.22 -18.88
C HIS A 339 -11.79 -14.09 -18.16
N PRO A 340 -11.54 -13.04 -17.36
CA PRO A 340 -10.25 -12.82 -16.69
C PRO A 340 -9.75 -13.98 -15.82
N HIS A 341 -10.62 -14.75 -15.19
CA HIS A 341 -10.21 -15.95 -14.44
C HIS A 341 -9.68 -17.05 -15.35
N ASP A 342 -10.32 -17.28 -16.50
CA ASP A 342 -9.85 -18.27 -17.48
C ASP A 342 -8.51 -17.83 -18.06
N LEU A 343 -8.38 -16.52 -18.34
CA LEU A 343 -7.13 -15.90 -18.77
C LEU A 343 -6.00 -16.13 -17.73
N ALA A 344 -6.25 -15.81 -16.47
CA ALA A 344 -5.25 -16.00 -15.40
C ALA A 344 -4.88 -17.46 -15.20
N THR A 345 -5.85 -18.37 -15.30
CA THR A 345 -5.61 -19.83 -15.21
C THR A 345 -4.74 -20.32 -16.36
N ALA A 346 -5.00 -19.85 -17.59
CA ALA A 346 -4.19 -20.21 -18.75
C ALA A 346 -2.75 -19.65 -18.65
N LEU A 347 -2.59 -18.43 -18.14
CA LEU A 347 -1.27 -17.85 -17.88
C LEU A 347 -0.49 -18.64 -16.80
N ASP A 348 -1.17 -19.11 -15.74
CA ASP A 348 -0.55 -19.96 -14.72
C ASP A 348 -0.02 -21.28 -15.28
N MET A 349 -0.72 -21.88 -16.25
CA MET A 349 -0.24 -23.07 -16.97
C MET A 349 1.06 -22.81 -17.74
N GLU A 350 1.32 -21.58 -18.13
CA GLU A 350 2.57 -21.12 -18.75
C GLU A 350 3.60 -20.61 -17.74
N GLY A 351 3.37 -20.80 -16.44
CA GLY A 351 4.26 -20.34 -15.37
C GLY A 351 4.16 -18.85 -15.03
N VAL A 352 3.18 -18.12 -15.57
CA VAL A 352 3.01 -16.67 -15.36
C VAL A 352 1.91 -16.41 -14.34
N ALA A 353 2.29 -15.96 -13.15
CA ALA A 353 1.38 -15.66 -12.05
C ALA A 353 0.86 -14.22 -12.15
N VAL A 354 -0.40 -14.06 -12.48
CA VAL A 354 -1.14 -12.78 -12.46
C VAL A 354 -2.38 -12.91 -11.57
N ARG A 355 -3.01 -11.79 -11.28
CA ARG A 355 -4.28 -11.77 -10.53
C ARG A 355 -5.46 -11.53 -11.45
N ALA A 356 -6.60 -12.15 -11.14
CA ALA A 356 -7.89 -11.86 -11.77
C ALA A 356 -8.95 -11.52 -10.72
N GLY A 357 -9.89 -10.65 -11.07
CA GLY A 357 -11.01 -10.24 -10.21
C GLY A 357 -11.21 -8.74 -10.18
N HIS A 358 -11.85 -8.24 -9.12
CA HIS A 358 -12.05 -6.79 -8.90
C HIS A 358 -10.97 -6.13 -8.04
N HIS A 359 -9.91 -6.86 -7.68
CA HIS A 359 -8.71 -6.33 -7.01
C HIS A 359 -9.01 -5.52 -5.73
N CYS A 360 -10.08 -5.88 -5.00
CA CYS A 360 -10.59 -5.12 -3.86
C CYS A 360 -10.94 -3.65 -4.20
N ALA A 361 -11.45 -3.40 -5.41
CA ALA A 361 -11.84 -2.09 -5.92
C ALA A 361 -13.12 -2.20 -6.77
N GLN A 362 -14.17 -2.83 -6.23
CA GLN A 362 -15.43 -3.04 -6.97
C GLN A 362 -16.06 -1.75 -7.50
N PRO A 363 -16.11 -0.63 -6.74
CA PRO A 363 -16.65 0.62 -7.27
C PRO A 363 -15.91 1.11 -8.52
N LEU A 364 -14.57 0.96 -8.54
CA LEU A 364 -13.77 1.30 -9.72
C LEU A 364 -14.10 0.41 -10.92
N LEU A 365 -14.18 -0.90 -10.71
CA LEU A 365 -14.49 -1.84 -11.81
C LEU A 365 -15.90 -1.56 -12.38
N ASN A 366 -16.89 -1.30 -11.52
CA ASN A 366 -18.22 -0.90 -11.95
C ASN A 366 -18.21 0.42 -12.75
N TYR A 367 -17.42 1.41 -12.31
CA TYR A 367 -17.22 2.67 -13.02
C TYR A 367 -16.61 2.46 -14.42
N LEU A 368 -15.66 1.52 -14.55
CA LEU A 368 -15.05 1.13 -15.83
C LEU A 368 -15.97 0.26 -16.70
N GLY A 369 -17.16 -0.13 -16.21
CA GLY A 369 -18.07 -1.04 -16.90
C GLY A 369 -17.55 -2.48 -16.98
N GLN A 370 -16.66 -2.88 -16.07
CA GLN A 370 -16.05 -4.20 -16.02
C GLN A 370 -16.51 -4.98 -14.79
N ALA A 371 -16.82 -6.25 -14.95
CA ALA A 371 -17.09 -7.13 -13.81
C ALA A 371 -15.78 -7.55 -13.11
N SER A 372 -14.73 -7.76 -13.88
CA SER A 372 -13.39 -8.14 -13.42
C SER A 372 -12.35 -7.82 -14.48
N THR A 373 -11.08 -7.76 -14.06
CA THR A 373 -9.92 -7.65 -14.95
C THR A 373 -8.83 -8.64 -14.55
N ALA A 374 -7.94 -8.98 -15.48
CA ALA A 374 -6.63 -9.51 -15.16
C ALA A 374 -5.70 -8.33 -14.79
N ARG A 375 -4.68 -8.60 -13.97
CA ARG A 375 -3.70 -7.60 -13.56
C ARG A 375 -2.32 -8.22 -13.47
N ALA A 376 -1.38 -7.69 -14.24
CA ALA A 376 0.04 -7.91 -14.07
C ALA A 376 0.66 -6.75 -13.29
N SER A 377 1.52 -7.05 -12.32
CA SER A 377 2.23 -6.04 -11.55
C SER A 377 3.69 -6.43 -11.40
N PHE A 378 4.57 -5.51 -11.80
CA PHE A 378 6.02 -5.68 -11.85
C PHE A 378 6.68 -5.14 -10.59
N TYR A 379 7.87 -5.66 -10.26
CA TYR A 379 8.69 -5.16 -9.17
C TYR A 379 10.19 -5.34 -9.47
N ILE A 380 11.03 -5.04 -8.51
CA ILE A 380 12.50 -4.92 -8.62
C ILE A 380 13.22 -6.14 -9.19
N TYR A 381 12.67 -7.34 -9.06
CA TYR A 381 13.25 -8.59 -9.54
C TYR A 381 12.70 -9.06 -10.88
N ASN A 382 11.67 -8.40 -11.41
CA ASN A 382 11.17 -8.72 -12.75
C ASN A 382 12.10 -8.15 -13.84
N THR A 383 12.09 -8.80 -14.98
CA THR A 383 12.99 -8.49 -16.10
C THR A 383 12.22 -8.28 -17.41
N LYS A 384 12.89 -7.79 -18.45
CA LYS A 384 12.32 -7.73 -19.80
C LYS A 384 11.96 -9.12 -20.33
N ALA A 385 12.69 -10.16 -19.92
CA ALA A 385 12.35 -11.54 -20.26
C ALA A 385 11.01 -11.98 -19.64
N ASP A 386 10.70 -11.52 -18.41
CA ASP A 386 9.39 -11.76 -17.80
C ASP A 386 8.27 -11.04 -18.56
N CYS A 387 8.54 -9.84 -19.07
CA CYS A 387 7.62 -9.12 -19.95
C CYS A 387 7.37 -9.88 -21.26
N ASP A 388 8.41 -10.41 -21.88
CA ASP A 388 8.30 -11.21 -23.11
C ASP A 388 7.54 -12.51 -22.84
N LYS A 389 7.82 -13.20 -21.74
CA LYS A 389 7.09 -14.42 -21.35
C LYS A 389 5.60 -14.14 -21.13
N LEU A 390 5.24 -12.99 -20.51
CA LEU A 390 3.84 -12.59 -20.36
C LEU A 390 3.17 -12.44 -21.73
N VAL A 391 3.81 -11.73 -22.67
CA VAL A 391 3.27 -11.50 -24.03
C VAL A 391 3.10 -12.83 -24.78
N ASP A 392 4.11 -13.69 -24.74
CA ASP A 392 4.05 -15.00 -25.39
C ASP A 392 2.94 -15.88 -24.80
N ALA A 393 2.80 -15.90 -23.47
CA ALA A 393 1.73 -16.63 -22.78
C ALA A 393 0.34 -16.10 -23.15
N LEU A 394 0.18 -14.78 -23.30
CA LEU A 394 -1.07 -14.15 -23.75
C LEU A 394 -1.43 -14.57 -25.18
N LEU A 395 -0.46 -14.60 -26.09
CA LEU A 395 -0.67 -15.03 -27.48
C LEU A 395 -1.06 -16.52 -27.56
N LYS A 396 -0.39 -17.38 -26.82
CA LYS A 396 -0.74 -18.82 -26.72
C LYS A 396 -2.14 -19.01 -26.14
N THR A 397 -2.49 -18.23 -25.10
CA THR A 397 -3.82 -18.27 -24.49
C THR A 397 -4.90 -17.91 -25.53
N LYS A 398 -4.70 -16.85 -26.30
CA LYS A 398 -5.62 -16.47 -27.38
C LYS A 398 -5.79 -17.61 -28.41
N GLU A 399 -4.69 -18.18 -28.87
CA GLU A 399 -4.73 -19.31 -29.82
C GLU A 399 -5.50 -20.50 -29.25
N PHE A 400 -5.27 -20.84 -27.97
CA PHE A 400 -5.95 -21.93 -27.29
C PHE A 400 -7.47 -21.74 -27.23
N PHE A 401 -7.93 -20.49 -26.98
CA PHE A 401 -9.36 -20.16 -26.95
C PHE A 401 -9.96 -19.82 -28.33
N GLY A 402 -9.16 -19.84 -29.39
CA GLY A 402 -9.62 -19.53 -30.74
C GLY A 402 -10.00 -18.06 -30.99
N LEU A 403 -9.28 -17.12 -30.33
CA LEU A 403 -9.52 -15.67 -30.37
C LEU A 403 -8.53 -14.94 -31.28
#